data_fd2fc9d4727df182e5a72dbc828768f2
#
_entry.id   fd2fc9d4727df182e5a72dbc828768f2
#
_cell.length_a   1.000
_cell.length_b   1.000
_cell.length_c   1.000
_cell.angle_alpha   90.00
_cell.angle_beta   90.00
_cell.angle_gamma   90.00
#
_symmetry.space_group_name_H-M   'P 1'
#
loop_
_entity.id
_entity.type
_entity.pdbx_description
1 polymer ?
#
loop_
_entity_poly.entity_id
_entity_poly.type
_entity_poly.pdbx_seq_one_letter_code
_entity_poly.pdbx_strand_id
1 'polypeptide(L)'
;MATIASRAEPYLYLMVEEIERRELPMELITIPMIESMFDPNARSRSNAVGLWQFVPATGKNFGLRHDNWYDGRRDVLASTNAALDYLEYLNRFFDGDWLQTLAAYNAGEGRVRNAITRNERAGRPTDYWSLDLPRETRMYVPKILAMADMIRNADKYNVTLPVLANKPQLRTINTGGQIDLNVAAQLAGVSASQLKALNPALKRGMTSPQGPYNLLVPVEYADTLELALADLPQRERTRGVRSYQVTSGDTLSRIAQNHGVTVQQLKLANNMRGNNLRRGQSLIIPKSLIIPNGGRATQVAQSKPQQLASRSGGKVNYQVRSGDNLWSISQAHGVTHADLAKWNGLNAKSALKPGMKLVVWPKQGKSSNKSMVYQVRRGDSLSSIAARFQVAVNDVMRWNQLGKSDYLKPGQELTLFVKNNS
;
A
#
# COMPACT_ATOMS: atom_id res chain seq x y z
N MET A 1 -14.78 -20.68 -9.55
CA MET A 1 -13.88 -20.40 -8.40
C MET A 1 -12.53 -19.83 -8.83
N ALA A 2 -11.78 -20.39 -9.78
CA ALA A 2 -10.44 -19.90 -10.16
C ALA A 2 -10.35 -18.39 -10.50
N THR A 3 -11.30 -17.87 -11.28
CA THR A 3 -11.35 -16.44 -11.63
C THR A 3 -11.57 -15.54 -10.40
N ILE A 4 -12.48 -15.94 -9.50
CA ILE A 4 -12.75 -15.20 -8.26
C ILE A 4 -11.49 -15.19 -7.39
N ALA A 5 -10.88 -16.33 -7.19
CA ALA A 5 -9.69 -16.47 -6.37
C ALA A 5 -8.50 -15.63 -6.89
N SER A 6 -8.22 -15.70 -8.20
CA SER A 6 -7.15 -14.90 -8.82
C SER A 6 -7.37 -13.38 -8.69
N ARG A 7 -8.65 -12.93 -8.71
CA ARG A 7 -8.98 -11.51 -8.51
C ARG A 7 -8.97 -11.13 -7.02
N ALA A 8 -9.37 -12.05 -6.14
CA ALA A 8 -9.41 -11.84 -4.70
C ALA A 8 -8.01 -11.83 -4.06
N GLU A 9 -7.09 -12.63 -4.59
CA GLU A 9 -5.76 -12.87 -4.02
C GLU A 9 -5.05 -11.60 -3.52
N PRO A 10 -4.98 -10.48 -4.27
CA PRO A 10 -4.29 -9.28 -3.78
C PRO A 10 -4.99 -8.61 -2.59
N TYR A 11 -6.31 -8.74 -2.50
CA TYR A 11 -7.15 -7.95 -1.59
C TYR A 11 -7.67 -8.74 -0.40
N LEU A 12 -7.75 -10.08 -0.53
CA LEU A 12 -8.47 -10.93 0.41
C LEU A 12 -7.97 -10.77 1.83
N TYR A 13 -6.64 -10.78 2.02
CA TYR A 13 -6.05 -10.60 3.34
C TYR A 13 -6.51 -9.30 4.02
N LEU A 14 -6.44 -8.17 3.30
CA LEU A 14 -6.86 -6.87 3.83
C LEU A 14 -8.35 -6.83 4.21
N MET A 15 -9.19 -7.51 3.43
CA MET A 15 -10.63 -7.54 3.68
C MET A 15 -10.99 -8.46 4.84
N VAL A 16 -10.33 -9.60 4.96
CA VAL A 16 -10.48 -10.53 6.08
C VAL A 16 -10.07 -9.88 7.39
N GLU A 17 -8.88 -9.26 7.45
CA GLU A 17 -8.40 -8.51 8.62
C GLU A 17 -9.41 -7.44 9.08
N GLU A 18 -10.04 -6.74 8.12
CA GLU A 18 -11.00 -5.69 8.43
C GLU A 18 -12.33 -6.24 8.96
N ILE A 19 -12.79 -7.39 8.45
CA ILE A 19 -13.98 -8.11 8.96
C ILE A 19 -13.71 -8.63 10.37
N GLU A 20 -12.55 -9.29 10.59
CA GLU A 20 -12.13 -9.82 11.91
C GLU A 20 -11.98 -8.69 12.94
N ARG A 21 -11.33 -7.60 12.56
CA ARG A 21 -11.13 -6.43 13.44
C ARG A 21 -12.45 -5.83 13.96
N ARG A 22 -13.53 -5.98 13.17
CA ARG A 22 -14.87 -5.50 13.52
C ARG A 22 -15.74 -6.57 14.18
N GLU A 23 -15.19 -7.77 14.38
CA GLU A 23 -15.93 -8.92 14.95
C GLU A 23 -17.21 -9.27 14.15
N LEU A 24 -17.15 -9.06 12.83
CA LEU A 24 -18.27 -9.33 11.92
C LEU A 24 -18.22 -10.77 11.38
N PRO A 25 -19.36 -11.35 10.95
CA PRO A 25 -19.39 -12.67 10.36
C PRO A 25 -18.48 -12.77 9.14
N MET A 26 -17.62 -13.78 9.10
CA MET A 26 -16.65 -13.98 8.01
C MET A 26 -17.34 -14.28 6.67
N GLU A 27 -18.56 -14.78 6.70
CA GLU A 27 -19.41 -15.01 5.53
C GLU A 27 -19.62 -13.75 4.69
N LEU A 28 -19.47 -12.55 5.26
CA LEU A 28 -19.59 -11.27 4.55
C LEU A 28 -18.57 -11.12 3.43
N ILE A 29 -17.44 -11.84 3.47
CA ILE A 29 -16.46 -11.90 2.38
C ILE A 29 -17.03 -12.48 1.08
N THR A 30 -18.14 -13.20 1.15
CA THR A 30 -18.81 -13.74 -0.02
C THR A 30 -19.63 -12.71 -0.79
N ILE A 31 -19.95 -11.55 -0.20
CA ILE A 31 -20.68 -10.48 -0.86
C ILE A 31 -19.93 -10.01 -2.13
N PRO A 32 -18.67 -9.57 -2.10
CA PRO A 32 -17.94 -9.18 -3.31
C PRO A 32 -17.73 -10.34 -4.30
N MET A 33 -17.80 -11.61 -3.85
CA MET A 33 -17.81 -12.77 -4.76
C MET A 33 -19.07 -12.78 -5.63
N ILE A 34 -20.22 -12.53 -5.01
CA ILE A 34 -21.53 -12.52 -5.67
C ILE A 34 -21.77 -11.24 -6.48
N GLU A 35 -21.37 -10.08 -5.95
CA GLU A 35 -21.63 -8.78 -6.54
C GLU A 35 -20.77 -8.50 -7.78
N SER A 36 -19.50 -8.86 -7.75
CA SER A 36 -18.55 -8.44 -8.79
C SER A 36 -17.56 -9.53 -9.22
N MET A 37 -17.58 -10.72 -8.60
CA MET A 37 -16.51 -11.72 -8.74
C MET A 37 -15.13 -11.09 -8.42
N PHE A 38 -15.06 -10.25 -7.39
CA PHE A 38 -13.87 -9.51 -6.99
C PHE A 38 -13.28 -8.59 -8.09
N ASP A 39 -14.12 -8.06 -8.98
CA ASP A 39 -13.66 -7.09 -9.98
C ASP A 39 -13.86 -5.65 -9.47
N PRO A 40 -12.81 -4.91 -9.12
CA PRO A 40 -12.92 -3.54 -8.64
C PRO A 40 -13.39 -2.57 -9.73
N ASN A 41 -13.39 -2.99 -10.99
CA ASN A 41 -13.89 -2.21 -12.12
C ASN A 41 -15.32 -2.56 -12.53
N ALA A 42 -15.94 -3.55 -11.89
CA ALA A 42 -17.28 -3.96 -12.21
C ALA A 42 -18.28 -2.78 -12.18
N ARG A 43 -19.19 -2.77 -13.14
CA ARG A 43 -20.24 -1.74 -13.24
C ARG A 43 -21.55 -2.39 -13.70
N SER A 44 -22.60 -2.20 -12.91
CA SER A 44 -23.95 -2.65 -13.26
C SER A 44 -24.69 -1.68 -14.16
N ARG A 45 -25.84 -2.11 -14.68
CA ARG A 45 -26.77 -1.25 -15.44
C ARG A 45 -27.36 -0.12 -14.58
N SER A 46 -27.48 -0.33 -13.28
CA SER A 46 -27.96 0.66 -12.29
C SER A 46 -26.84 1.58 -11.78
N ASN A 47 -25.67 1.59 -12.42
CA ASN A 47 -24.49 2.36 -11.98
C ASN A 47 -23.93 1.96 -10.61
N ALA A 48 -24.20 0.77 -10.12
CA ALA A 48 -23.43 0.21 -9.03
C ALA A 48 -22.01 -0.10 -9.50
N VAL A 49 -21.01 0.15 -8.67
CA VAL A 49 -19.59 0.09 -9.07
C VAL A 49 -18.72 -0.53 -7.99
N GLY A 50 -17.68 -1.24 -8.43
CA GLY A 50 -16.60 -1.74 -7.59
C GLY A 50 -16.88 -3.11 -7.00
N LEU A 51 -16.00 -3.56 -6.10
CA LEU A 51 -16.10 -4.87 -5.44
C LEU A 51 -17.46 -5.09 -4.77
N TRP A 52 -17.93 -4.07 -4.07
CA TRP A 52 -19.11 -4.06 -3.23
C TRP A 52 -20.38 -3.56 -3.92
N GLN A 53 -20.29 -3.20 -5.20
CA GLN A 53 -21.40 -2.70 -6.04
C GLN A 53 -22.21 -1.55 -5.41
N PHE A 54 -21.50 -0.55 -4.86
CA PHE A 54 -22.16 0.65 -4.35
C PHE A 54 -22.84 1.44 -5.46
N VAL A 55 -24.13 1.74 -5.30
CA VAL A 55 -24.81 2.76 -6.09
C VAL A 55 -24.37 4.16 -5.62
N PRO A 56 -24.45 5.20 -6.48
CA PRO A 56 -23.91 6.52 -6.16
C PRO A 56 -24.43 7.13 -4.86
N ALA A 57 -25.74 7.01 -4.60
CA ALA A 57 -26.37 7.59 -3.41
C ALA A 57 -25.88 6.92 -2.12
N THR A 58 -25.91 5.59 -2.05
CA THR A 58 -25.44 4.83 -0.90
C THR A 58 -23.95 5.04 -0.68
N GLY A 59 -23.15 5.01 -1.74
CA GLY A 59 -21.71 5.28 -1.62
C GLY A 59 -21.43 6.67 -1.03
N LYS A 60 -22.18 7.69 -1.44
CA LYS A 60 -22.04 9.05 -0.89
C LYS A 60 -22.42 9.10 0.60
N ASN A 61 -23.49 8.41 1.00
CA ASN A 61 -23.96 8.38 2.38
C ASN A 61 -22.92 7.71 3.32
N PHE A 62 -22.16 6.77 2.79
CA PHE A 62 -21.08 6.08 3.51
C PHE A 62 -19.67 6.63 3.19
N GLY A 63 -19.60 7.92 2.80
CA GLY A 63 -18.33 8.66 2.69
C GLY A 63 -17.51 8.37 1.43
N LEU A 64 -18.01 7.58 0.47
CA LEU A 64 -17.32 7.31 -0.77
C LEU A 64 -17.37 8.51 -1.71
N ARG A 65 -16.28 9.28 -1.72
CA ARG A 65 -16.13 10.43 -2.59
C ARG A 65 -16.13 10.00 -4.07
N HIS A 66 -16.84 10.74 -4.90
CA HIS A 66 -16.85 10.55 -6.34
C HIS A 66 -16.77 11.91 -7.06
N ASP A 67 -15.71 12.11 -7.81
CA ASP A 67 -15.48 13.33 -8.61
C ASP A 67 -14.78 13.00 -9.94
N ASN A 68 -14.24 14.03 -10.62
CA ASN A 68 -13.55 13.86 -11.91
C ASN A 68 -12.18 13.15 -11.80
N TRP A 69 -11.65 13.02 -10.60
CA TRP A 69 -10.31 12.44 -10.32
C TRP A 69 -10.40 11.08 -9.67
N TYR A 70 -11.39 10.88 -8.81
CA TYR A 70 -11.46 9.75 -7.91
C TYR A 70 -12.88 9.19 -7.84
N ASP A 71 -12.99 7.86 -7.77
CA ASP A 71 -14.24 7.16 -7.47
C ASP A 71 -14.00 6.18 -6.32
N GLY A 72 -14.35 6.59 -5.11
CA GLY A 72 -14.13 5.82 -3.89
C GLY A 72 -14.83 4.45 -3.87
N ARG A 73 -15.83 4.24 -4.72
CA ARG A 73 -16.51 2.94 -4.85
C ARG A 73 -15.62 1.88 -5.50
N ARG A 74 -14.54 2.30 -6.19
CA ARG A 74 -13.51 1.44 -6.80
C ARG A 74 -12.27 1.31 -5.93
N ASP A 75 -12.14 2.15 -4.89
CA ASP A 75 -11.07 2.04 -3.93
C ASP A 75 -11.34 0.83 -3.01
N VAL A 76 -10.45 -0.14 -3.02
CA VAL A 76 -10.67 -1.41 -2.33
C VAL A 76 -10.83 -1.21 -0.84
N LEU A 77 -9.97 -0.41 -0.21
CA LEU A 77 -10.03 -0.18 1.24
C LEU A 77 -11.19 0.74 1.61
N ALA A 78 -11.35 1.87 0.90
CA ALA A 78 -12.43 2.79 1.19
C ALA A 78 -13.80 2.12 1.02
N SER A 79 -14.00 1.36 -0.08
CA SER A 79 -15.27 0.69 -0.32
C SER A 79 -15.51 -0.49 0.62
N THR A 80 -14.46 -1.20 1.06
CA THR A 80 -14.60 -2.25 2.07
C THR A 80 -15.05 -1.65 3.41
N ASN A 81 -14.38 -0.60 3.88
CA ASN A 81 -14.79 0.07 5.12
C ASN A 81 -16.23 0.57 5.04
N ALA A 82 -16.60 1.25 3.95
CA ALA A 82 -17.96 1.74 3.74
C ALA A 82 -19.00 0.61 3.67
N ALA A 83 -18.66 -0.55 3.09
CA ALA A 83 -19.56 -1.70 3.03
C ALA A 83 -19.79 -2.33 4.39
N LEU A 84 -18.73 -2.46 5.19
CA LEU A 84 -18.85 -2.97 6.54
C LEU A 84 -19.61 -2.00 7.45
N ASP A 85 -19.36 -0.68 7.34
CA ASP A 85 -20.14 0.36 8.03
C ASP A 85 -21.64 0.28 7.66
N TYR A 86 -21.94 0.05 6.37
CA TYR A 86 -23.33 -0.09 5.90
C TYR A 86 -23.96 -1.40 6.42
N LEU A 87 -23.24 -2.51 6.41
CA LEU A 87 -23.73 -3.77 6.94
C LEU A 87 -23.96 -3.72 8.46
N GLU A 88 -23.08 -3.08 9.22
CA GLU A 88 -23.28 -2.82 10.65
C GLU A 88 -24.51 -1.93 10.90
N TYR A 89 -24.68 -0.87 10.10
CA TYR A 89 -25.87 -0.02 10.17
C TYR A 89 -27.15 -0.83 9.92
N LEU A 90 -27.20 -1.63 8.84
CA LEU A 90 -28.33 -2.47 8.51
C LEU A 90 -28.60 -3.53 9.58
N ASN A 91 -27.55 -4.14 10.13
CA ASN A 91 -27.69 -5.16 11.17
C ASN A 91 -28.33 -4.59 12.43
N ARG A 92 -27.88 -3.40 12.87
CA ARG A 92 -28.55 -2.68 13.96
C ARG A 92 -29.99 -2.27 13.62
N PHE A 93 -30.24 -1.88 12.36
CA PHE A 93 -31.58 -1.48 11.91
C PHE A 93 -32.60 -2.65 11.92
N PHE A 94 -32.12 -3.89 11.78
CA PHE A 94 -32.91 -5.12 11.82
C PHE A 94 -32.64 -5.95 13.08
N ASP A 95 -32.30 -5.31 14.19
CA ASP A 95 -32.17 -5.93 15.54
C ASP A 95 -31.25 -7.17 15.56
N GLY A 96 -30.20 -7.18 14.74
CA GLY A 96 -29.22 -8.27 14.64
C GLY A 96 -29.56 -9.37 13.64
N ASP A 97 -30.66 -9.29 12.90
CA ASP A 97 -31.03 -10.28 11.88
C ASP A 97 -30.17 -10.13 10.62
N TRP A 98 -29.21 -11.03 10.45
CA TRP A 98 -28.31 -11.04 9.30
C TRP A 98 -29.00 -11.37 7.99
N LEU A 99 -30.07 -12.16 7.97
CA LEU A 99 -30.78 -12.48 6.73
C LEU A 99 -31.55 -11.27 6.20
N GLN A 100 -32.22 -10.52 7.10
CA GLN A 100 -32.84 -9.24 6.75
C GLN A 100 -31.80 -8.18 6.38
N THR A 101 -30.64 -8.15 7.07
CA THR A 101 -29.50 -7.29 6.76
C THR A 101 -29.01 -7.51 5.34
N LEU A 102 -28.75 -8.75 4.95
CA LEU A 102 -28.30 -9.09 3.59
C LEU A 102 -29.38 -8.79 2.53
N ALA A 103 -30.65 -9.05 2.85
CA ALA A 103 -31.75 -8.67 1.97
C ALA A 103 -31.83 -7.14 1.76
N ALA A 104 -31.61 -6.37 2.82
CA ALA A 104 -31.60 -4.91 2.78
C ALA A 104 -30.37 -4.34 2.08
N TYR A 105 -29.21 -4.98 2.19
CA TYR A 105 -28.03 -4.61 1.40
C TYR A 105 -28.33 -4.63 -0.11
N ASN A 106 -29.05 -5.66 -0.57
CA ASN A 106 -29.44 -5.80 -1.98
C ASN A 106 -30.63 -4.91 -2.39
N ALA A 107 -31.68 -4.83 -1.55
CA ALA A 107 -32.95 -4.21 -1.93
C ALA A 107 -33.20 -2.81 -1.35
N GLY A 108 -32.38 -2.40 -0.40
CA GLY A 108 -32.57 -1.22 0.45
C GLY A 108 -33.44 -1.51 1.68
N GLU A 109 -33.07 -0.91 2.81
CA GLU A 109 -33.71 -1.11 4.12
C GLU A 109 -35.20 -0.78 4.12
N GLY A 110 -35.62 0.27 3.41
CA GLY A 110 -37.02 0.67 3.34
C GLY A 110 -37.92 -0.40 2.72
N ARG A 111 -37.42 -1.12 1.71
CA ARG A 111 -38.21 -2.19 1.06
C ARG A 111 -38.39 -3.38 1.99
N VAL A 112 -37.34 -3.79 2.68
CA VAL A 112 -37.42 -4.91 3.65
C VAL A 112 -38.31 -4.52 4.83
N ARG A 113 -38.15 -3.32 5.39
CA ARG A 113 -39.02 -2.83 6.48
C ARG A 113 -40.48 -2.78 6.05
N ASN A 114 -40.79 -2.32 4.86
CA ASN A 114 -42.17 -2.29 4.36
C ASN A 114 -42.76 -3.71 4.20
N ALA A 115 -41.94 -4.71 3.82
CA ALA A 115 -42.38 -6.09 3.75
C ALA A 115 -42.65 -6.68 5.14
N ILE A 116 -41.80 -6.39 6.13
CA ILE A 116 -42.01 -6.75 7.53
C ILE A 116 -43.31 -6.15 8.03
N THR A 117 -43.50 -4.85 7.89
CA THR A 117 -44.71 -4.15 8.38
C THR A 117 -45.98 -4.69 7.72
N ARG A 118 -45.96 -5.10 6.45
CA ARG A 118 -47.11 -5.75 5.80
C ARG A 118 -47.45 -7.09 6.45
N ASN A 119 -46.44 -7.88 6.76
CA ASN A 119 -46.61 -9.19 7.41
C ASN A 119 -47.13 -9.01 8.85
N GLU A 120 -46.55 -8.07 9.62
CA GLU A 120 -47.02 -7.72 10.99
C GLU A 120 -48.53 -7.39 10.98
N ARG A 121 -48.94 -6.49 10.10
CA ARG A 121 -50.39 -6.08 9.98
C ARG A 121 -51.30 -7.24 9.54
N ALA A 122 -50.73 -8.22 8.84
CA ALA A 122 -51.47 -9.40 8.38
C ALA A 122 -51.40 -10.59 9.35
N GLY A 123 -50.73 -10.43 10.51
CA GLY A 123 -50.52 -11.51 11.48
C GLY A 123 -49.64 -12.64 10.93
N ARG A 124 -48.74 -12.36 9.97
CA ARG A 124 -47.84 -13.32 9.35
C ARG A 124 -46.44 -13.24 9.95
N PRO A 125 -45.64 -14.32 9.84
CA PRO A 125 -44.25 -14.31 10.28
C PRO A 125 -43.46 -13.19 9.55
N THR A 126 -42.48 -12.61 10.27
CA THR A 126 -41.66 -11.49 9.80
C THR A 126 -40.21 -11.87 9.52
N ASP A 127 -39.87 -13.14 9.64
CA ASP A 127 -38.55 -13.65 9.25
C ASP A 127 -38.35 -13.48 7.75
N TYR A 128 -37.07 -13.43 7.34
CA TYR A 128 -36.70 -13.23 5.93
C TYR A 128 -37.44 -14.17 4.94
N TRP A 129 -37.60 -15.46 5.29
CA TRP A 129 -38.19 -16.48 4.41
C TRP A 129 -39.68 -16.25 4.15
N SER A 130 -40.33 -15.57 5.08
CA SER A 130 -41.76 -15.27 5.03
C SER A 130 -42.08 -13.93 4.34
N LEU A 131 -41.03 -13.12 4.02
CA LEU A 131 -41.22 -11.80 3.41
C LEU A 131 -41.47 -11.89 1.89
N ASP A 132 -42.45 -11.13 1.41
CA ASP A 132 -42.67 -10.94 -0.03
C ASP A 132 -41.70 -9.87 -0.56
N LEU A 133 -40.53 -10.32 -1.01
CA LEU A 133 -39.46 -9.52 -1.56
C LEU A 133 -39.31 -9.76 -3.07
N PRO A 134 -38.69 -8.85 -3.82
CA PRO A 134 -38.37 -9.07 -5.24
C PRO A 134 -37.62 -10.39 -5.45
N ARG A 135 -37.85 -11.04 -6.59
CA ARG A 135 -37.19 -12.31 -6.94
C ARG A 135 -35.66 -12.25 -6.82
N GLU A 136 -35.07 -11.13 -7.24
CA GLU A 136 -33.62 -10.91 -7.11
C GLU A 136 -33.19 -11.01 -5.66
N THR A 137 -33.85 -10.30 -4.74
CA THR A 137 -33.52 -10.26 -3.31
C THR A 137 -33.79 -11.62 -2.64
N ARG A 138 -34.89 -12.29 -3.02
CA ARG A 138 -35.20 -13.66 -2.53
C ARG A 138 -34.14 -14.71 -2.95
N MET A 139 -33.42 -14.45 -4.03
CA MET A 139 -32.31 -15.30 -4.49
C MET A 139 -30.95 -14.85 -3.97
N TYR A 140 -30.83 -13.60 -3.51
CA TYR A 140 -29.58 -13.02 -3.10
C TYR A 140 -29.01 -13.66 -1.83
N VAL A 141 -29.83 -13.67 -0.77
CA VAL A 141 -29.43 -14.27 0.52
C VAL A 141 -29.07 -15.75 0.40
N PRO A 142 -29.90 -16.61 -0.25
CA PRO A 142 -29.52 -17.99 -0.51
C PRO A 142 -28.21 -18.17 -1.28
N LYS A 143 -27.89 -17.28 -2.23
CA LYS A 143 -26.61 -17.34 -2.95
C LYS A 143 -25.42 -17.05 -2.04
N ILE A 144 -25.55 -16.09 -1.13
CA ILE A 144 -24.52 -15.78 -0.14
C ILE A 144 -24.29 -16.97 0.78
N LEU A 145 -25.36 -17.54 1.33
CA LEU A 145 -25.29 -18.72 2.19
C LEU A 145 -24.71 -19.93 1.47
N ALA A 146 -25.15 -20.18 0.24
CA ALA A 146 -24.63 -21.28 -0.59
C ALA A 146 -23.14 -21.10 -0.93
N MET A 147 -22.69 -19.87 -1.21
CA MET A 147 -21.28 -19.59 -1.45
C MET A 147 -20.44 -19.83 -0.19
N ALA A 148 -20.92 -19.39 0.97
CA ALA A 148 -20.26 -19.62 2.24
C ALA A 148 -20.19 -21.12 2.58
N ASP A 149 -21.31 -21.86 2.39
CA ASP A 149 -21.34 -23.31 2.60
C ASP A 149 -20.42 -24.07 1.64
N MET A 150 -20.39 -23.67 0.36
CA MET A 150 -19.51 -24.26 -0.65
C MET A 150 -18.03 -24.06 -0.32
N ILE A 151 -17.66 -22.89 0.22
CA ILE A 151 -16.27 -22.61 0.64
C ILE A 151 -15.93 -23.44 1.89
N ARG A 152 -16.83 -23.48 2.88
CA ARG A 152 -16.62 -24.21 4.14
C ARG A 152 -16.53 -25.72 3.92
N ASN A 153 -17.33 -26.25 3.00
CA ASN A 153 -17.47 -27.67 2.73
C ASN A 153 -17.04 -28.03 1.30
N ALA A 154 -15.92 -27.47 0.83
CA ALA A 154 -15.46 -27.59 -0.55
C ALA A 154 -15.37 -29.03 -1.04
N ASP A 155 -14.86 -29.94 -0.22
CA ASP A 155 -14.72 -31.36 -0.54
C ASP A 155 -16.07 -32.02 -0.79
N LYS A 156 -17.11 -31.69 -0.02
CA LYS A 156 -18.49 -32.17 -0.20
C LYS A 156 -19.05 -31.84 -1.58
N TYR A 157 -18.64 -30.73 -2.13
CA TYR A 157 -19.09 -30.21 -3.43
C TYR A 157 -18.11 -30.49 -4.57
N ASN A 158 -17.06 -31.27 -4.34
CA ASN A 158 -15.96 -31.49 -5.29
C ASN A 158 -15.37 -30.19 -5.86
N VAL A 159 -15.25 -29.16 -5.02
CA VAL A 159 -14.68 -27.87 -5.38
C VAL A 159 -13.25 -27.80 -4.87
N THR A 160 -12.31 -27.66 -5.79
CA THR A 160 -10.92 -27.37 -5.43
C THR A 160 -10.77 -25.89 -5.17
N LEU A 161 -10.49 -25.53 -3.92
CA LEU A 161 -10.14 -24.16 -3.55
C LEU A 161 -8.66 -23.93 -3.80
N PRO A 162 -8.26 -22.81 -4.42
CA PRO A 162 -6.85 -22.47 -4.56
C PRO A 162 -6.25 -22.13 -3.18
N VAL A 163 -4.99 -22.50 -2.99
CA VAL A 163 -4.24 -22.08 -1.81
C VAL A 163 -3.85 -20.62 -1.97
N LEU A 164 -4.40 -19.76 -1.13
CA LEU A 164 -4.08 -18.32 -1.08
C LEU A 164 -3.16 -18.04 0.11
N ALA A 165 -2.25 -17.10 -0.07
CA ALA A 165 -1.30 -16.75 0.98
C ALA A 165 -1.99 -15.96 2.11
N ASN A 166 -1.96 -16.50 3.33
CA ASN A 166 -2.47 -15.81 4.52
C ASN A 166 -1.41 -14.85 5.08
N LYS A 167 -1.12 -13.80 4.32
CA LYS A 167 -0.18 -12.72 4.70
C LYS A 167 -0.50 -11.44 3.92
N PRO A 168 -0.12 -10.26 4.44
CA PRO A 168 -0.30 -9.00 3.72
C PRO A 168 0.35 -9.05 2.32
N GLN A 169 -0.43 -8.84 1.27
CA GLN A 169 0.04 -8.74 -0.11
C GLN A 169 0.24 -7.27 -0.51
N LEU A 170 -0.54 -6.38 0.06
CA LEU A 170 -0.57 -4.97 -0.24
C LEU A 170 -0.37 -4.11 1.00
N ARG A 171 0.21 -2.94 0.81
CA ARG A 171 0.33 -1.90 1.84
C ARG A 171 -0.16 -0.57 1.28
N THR A 172 -0.83 0.21 2.12
CA THR A 172 -1.23 1.58 1.78
C THR A 172 -0.08 2.53 2.05
N ILE A 173 0.31 3.28 1.02
CA ILE A 173 1.34 4.33 1.10
C ILE A 173 0.69 5.69 0.93
N ASN A 174 0.85 6.56 1.91
CA ASN A 174 0.45 7.96 1.78
C ASN A 174 1.54 8.74 1.04
N THR A 175 1.21 9.27 -0.12
CA THR A 175 2.17 10.00 -0.95
C THR A 175 2.37 11.45 -0.52
N GLY A 176 1.65 11.93 0.50
CA GLY A 176 1.77 13.29 1.04
C GLY A 176 1.33 14.40 0.09
N GLY A 177 0.76 14.05 -1.07
CA GLY A 177 0.31 14.99 -2.08
C GLY A 177 0.01 14.32 -3.41
N GLN A 178 -0.36 15.11 -4.41
CA GLN A 178 -0.68 14.59 -5.74
C GLN A 178 0.54 13.91 -6.38
N ILE A 179 0.35 12.72 -6.95
CA ILE A 179 1.38 11.96 -7.69
C ILE A 179 0.80 11.27 -8.92
N ASP A 180 1.55 11.28 -10.01
CA ASP A 180 1.29 10.45 -11.20
C ASP A 180 1.65 8.98 -10.91
N LEU A 181 0.75 8.04 -11.26
CA LEU A 181 0.98 6.61 -11.03
C LEU A 181 2.16 6.04 -11.81
N ASN A 182 2.52 6.64 -12.95
CA ASN A 182 3.73 6.22 -13.66
C ASN A 182 5.00 6.65 -12.90
N VAL A 183 4.97 7.84 -12.27
CA VAL A 183 6.06 8.30 -11.39
C VAL A 183 6.15 7.41 -10.16
N ALA A 184 5.02 7.14 -9.50
CA ALA A 184 4.98 6.26 -8.33
C ALA A 184 5.47 4.85 -8.66
N ALA A 185 5.05 4.29 -9.80
CA ALA A 185 5.48 2.97 -10.26
C ALA A 185 6.98 2.91 -10.52
N GLN A 186 7.53 3.96 -11.14
CA GLN A 186 8.98 4.06 -11.38
C GLN A 186 9.76 4.13 -10.08
N LEU A 187 9.29 4.94 -9.11
CA LEU A 187 9.92 5.07 -7.80
C LEU A 187 9.90 3.76 -7.02
N ALA A 188 8.77 3.07 -7.07
CA ALA A 188 8.59 1.77 -6.41
C ALA A 188 9.36 0.62 -7.09
N GLY A 189 9.67 0.74 -8.38
CA GLY A 189 10.21 -0.37 -9.18
C GLY A 189 9.15 -1.39 -9.62
N VAL A 190 7.87 -1.02 -9.57
CA VAL A 190 6.73 -1.85 -10.02
C VAL A 190 6.25 -1.41 -11.40
N SER A 191 5.56 -2.29 -12.13
CA SER A 191 4.99 -1.88 -13.43
C SER A 191 3.85 -0.87 -13.26
N ALA A 192 3.79 0.14 -14.14
CA ALA A 192 2.71 1.13 -14.12
C ALA A 192 1.33 0.49 -14.33
N SER A 193 1.24 -0.59 -15.11
CA SER A 193 0.00 -1.34 -15.31
C SER A 193 -0.47 -2.03 -14.03
N GLN A 194 0.44 -2.65 -13.30
CA GLN A 194 0.14 -3.29 -12.01
C GLN A 194 -0.31 -2.26 -10.97
N LEU A 195 0.42 -1.14 -10.84
CA LEU A 195 0.05 -0.11 -9.88
C LEU A 195 -1.31 0.54 -10.22
N LYS A 196 -1.61 0.74 -11.50
CA LYS A 196 -2.92 1.23 -11.96
C LYS A 196 -4.04 0.22 -11.68
N ALA A 197 -3.78 -1.07 -11.91
CA ALA A 197 -4.76 -2.14 -11.63
C ALA A 197 -5.11 -2.23 -10.15
N LEU A 198 -4.16 -1.99 -9.25
CA LEU A 198 -4.36 -1.96 -7.80
C LEU A 198 -5.05 -0.68 -7.31
N ASN A 199 -5.07 0.40 -8.11
CA ASN A 199 -5.62 1.71 -7.75
C ASN A 199 -6.69 2.19 -8.76
N PRO A 200 -7.73 1.40 -9.06
CA PRO A 200 -8.70 1.72 -10.10
C PRO A 200 -9.62 2.91 -9.74
N ALA A 201 -9.61 3.35 -8.49
CA ALA A 201 -10.30 4.55 -8.05
C ALA A 201 -9.74 5.84 -8.69
N LEU A 202 -8.47 5.83 -9.11
CA LEU A 202 -7.77 6.98 -9.67
C LEU A 202 -8.04 7.13 -11.17
N LYS A 203 -9.10 7.84 -11.52
CA LYS A 203 -9.66 7.94 -12.88
C LYS A 203 -8.73 8.54 -13.92
N ARG A 204 -7.74 9.33 -13.51
CA ARG A 204 -6.80 10.04 -14.39
C ARG A 204 -5.37 9.51 -14.31
N GLY A 205 -5.17 8.35 -13.68
CA GLY A 205 -3.85 7.77 -13.51
C GLY A 205 -2.94 8.57 -12.57
N MET A 206 -3.53 9.37 -11.69
CA MET A 206 -2.84 10.11 -10.63
C MET A 206 -3.78 10.33 -9.44
N THR A 207 -3.23 10.59 -8.27
CA THR A 207 -4.03 10.95 -7.10
C THR A 207 -4.69 12.31 -7.30
N SER A 208 -5.83 12.53 -6.64
CA SER A 208 -6.57 13.79 -6.74
C SER A 208 -5.77 14.96 -6.14
N PRO A 209 -5.91 16.20 -6.65
CA PRO A 209 -5.31 17.38 -6.03
C PRO A 209 -5.75 17.62 -4.58
N GLN A 210 -6.95 17.15 -4.21
CA GLN A 210 -7.53 17.29 -2.86
C GLN A 210 -7.48 15.98 -2.05
N GLY A 211 -6.63 14.98 -2.47
CA GLY A 211 -6.61 13.65 -1.86
C GLY A 211 -7.84 12.80 -2.22
N PRO A 212 -7.98 11.61 -1.67
CA PRO A 212 -6.95 11.01 -0.82
C PRO A 212 -5.63 10.79 -1.58
N TYR A 213 -4.53 10.79 -0.84
CA TYR A 213 -3.18 10.61 -1.41
C TYR A 213 -2.62 9.20 -1.16
N ASN A 214 -3.52 8.26 -0.91
CA ASN A 214 -3.16 6.87 -0.62
C ASN A 214 -3.06 6.05 -1.89
N LEU A 215 -2.04 5.20 -1.97
CA LEU A 215 -1.85 4.21 -3.00
C LEU A 215 -1.76 2.81 -2.37
N LEU A 216 -2.46 1.84 -2.95
CA LEU A 216 -2.20 0.43 -2.69
C LEU A 216 -0.99 -0.01 -3.51
N VAL A 217 0.01 -0.56 -2.83
CA VAL A 217 1.28 -0.98 -3.42
C VAL A 217 1.60 -2.38 -2.91
N PRO A 218 2.14 -3.29 -3.73
CA PRO A 218 2.61 -4.58 -3.23
C PRO A 218 3.65 -4.40 -2.13
N VAL A 219 3.55 -5.21 -1.08
CA VAL A 219 4.37 -5.06 0.15
C VAL A 219 5.86 -5.01 -0.15
N GLU A 220 6.32 -5.81 -1.12
CA GLU A 220 7.74 -5.88 -1.51
C GLU A 220 8.29 -4.57 -2.12
N TYR A 221 7.42 -3.66 -2.60
CA TYR A 221 7.81 -2.36 -3.19
C TYR A 221 7.51 -1.17 -2.28
N ALA A 222 6.79 -1.38 -1.19
CA ALA A 222 6.26 -0.32 -0.36
C ALA A 222 7.36 0.52 0.32
N ASP A 223 8.36 -0.12 0.92
CA ASP A 223 9.48 0.59 1.55
C ASP A 223 10.30 1.41 0.54
N THR A 224 10.50 0.83 -0.66
CA THR A 224 11.21 1.53 -1.76
C THR A 224 10.49 2.80 -2.15
N LEU A 225 9.15 2.75 -2.28
CA LEU A 225 8.33 3.91 -2.62
C LEU A 225 8.36 4.96 -1.50
N GLU A 226 8.19 4.56 -0.25
CA GLU A 226 8.23 5.50 0.89
C GLU A 226 9.55 6.25 0.97
N LEU A 227 10.68 5.53 0.84
CA LEU A 227 12.00 6.14 0.85
C LEU A 227 12.19 7.13 -0.32
N ALA A 228 11.75 6.74 -1.52
CA ALA A 228 11.88 7.60 -2.70
C ALA A 228 10.98 8.85 -2.62
N LEU A 229 9.80 8.73 -2.00
CA LEU A 229 8.90 9.87 -1.79
C LEU A 229 9.43 10.88 -0.77
N ALA A 230 10.21 10.45 0.22
CA ALA A 230 10.78 11.35 1.22
C ALA A 230 11.71 12.39 0.59
N ASP A 231 12.44 12.01 -0.45
CA ASP A 231 13.44 12.87 -1.11
C ASP A 231 12.88 13.57 -2.37
N LEU A 232 11.66 13.22 -2.84
CA LEU A 232 11.10 13.75 -4.08
C LEU A 232 10.25 15.00 -3.83
N PRO A 233 10.64 16.19 -4.35
CA PRO A 233 9.84 17.40 -4.26
C PRO A 233 8.45 17.23 -4.91
N GLN A 234 7.42 17.85 -4.33
CA GLN A 234 6.02 17.73 -4.81
C GLN A 234 5.87 18.07 -6.31
N ARG A 235 6.56 19.07 -6.79
CA ARG A 235 6.56 19.48 -8.22
C ARG A 235 7.03 18.39 -9.18
N GLU A 236 7.86 17.46 -8.72
CA GLU A 236 8.38 16.36 -9.54
C GLU A 236 7.41 15.17 -9.57
N ARG A 237 6.53 15.06 -8.58
CA ARG A 237 5.54 13.97 -8.44
C ARG A 237 4.44 14.04 -9.50
N THR A 238 4.14 15.22 -10.03
CA THR A 238 3.08 15.45 -11.02
C THR A 238 3.58 15.73 -12.42
N ARG A 239 4.87 15.81 -12.61
CA ARG A 239 5.45 16.04 -13.95
C ARG A 239 5.31 14.77 -14.79
N GLY A 240 4.39 14.86 -15.76
CA GLY A 240 4.08 13.77 -16.68
C GLY A 240 5.31 13.13 -17.27
N VAL A 241 5.32 11.83 -17.26
CA VAL A 241 6.34 10.99 -17.91
C VAL A 241 6.24 11.24 -19.42
N ARG A 242 7.33 11.65 -20.05
CA ARG A 242 7.37 11.75 -21.52
C ARG A 242 7.31 10.34 -22.09
N SER A 243 6.39 10.08 -23.00
CA SER A 243 6.45 8.88 -23.81
C SER A 243 7.32 9.12 -25.05
N TYR A 244 8.12 8.13 -25.42
CA TYR A 244 8.92 8.12 -26.63
C TYR A 244 8.54 6.91 -27.48
N GLN A 245 8.29 7.13 -28.76
CA GLN A 245 8.00 6.04 -29.69
C GLN A 245 9.26 5.63 -30.41
N VAL A 246 9.68 4.38 -30.25
CA VAL A 246 10.90 3.84 -30.83
C VAL A 246 10.82 3.88 -32.35
N THR A 247 11.82 4.49 -32.97
CA THR A 247 11.97 4.59 -34.42
C THR A 247 13.05 3.62 -34.92
N SER A 248 13.15 3.47 -36.25
CA SER A 248 14.18 2.63 -36.85
C SER A 248 15.58 3.20 -36.54
N GLY A 249 16.50 2.35 -36.10
CA GLY A 249 17.87 2.74 -35.72
C GLY A 249 18.04 3.20 -34.27
N ASP A 250 16.98 3.22 -33.44
CA ASP A 250 17.10 3.55 -32.04
C ASP A 250 17.76 2.43 -31.26
N THR A 251 18.53 2.85 -30.25
CA THR A 251 19.09 1.98 -29.20
C THR A 251 18.75 2.57 -27.83
N LEU A 252 18.68 1.74 -26.81
CA LEU A 252 18.44 2.22 -25.43
C LEU A 252 19.48 3.27 -25.03
N SER A 253 20.74 3.11 -25.42
CA SER A 253 21.81 4.06 -25.08
C SER A 253 21.58 5.41 -25.76
N ARG A 254 21.17 5.42 -27.03
CA ARG A 254 20.89 6.66 -27.77
C ARG A 254 19.66 7.37 -27.26
N ILE A 255 18.59 6.62 -26.97
CA ILE A 255 17.37 7.20 -26.38
C ILE A 255 17.68 7.75 -24.98
N ALA A 256 18.38 7.01 -24.14
CA ALA A 256 18.77 7.45 -22.80
C ALA A 256 19.60 8.74 -22.85
N GLN A 257 20.61 8.79 -23.72
CA GLN A 257 21.46 9.97 -23.91
C GLN A 257 20.66 11.19 -24.38
N ASN A 258 19.79 11.02 -25.39
CA ASN A 258 18.97 12.11 -25.95
C ASN A 258 17.98 12.69 -24.93
N HIS A 259 17.59 11.90 -23.93
CA HIS A 259 16.62 12.32 -22.92
C HIS A 259 17.24 12.59 -21.54
N GLY A 260 18.59 12.56 -21.44
CA GLY A 260 19.30 12.89 -20.21
C GLY A 260 19.06 11.89 -19.06
N VAL A 261 18.82 10.61 -19.39
CA VAL A 261 18.61 9.52 -18.42
C VAL A 261 19.66 8.43 -18.64
N THR A 262 19.83 7.54 -17.66
CA THR A 262 20.67 6.36 -17.83
C THR A 262 19.90 5.23 -18.52
N VAL A 263 20.63 4.32 -19.20
CA VAL A 263 20.04 3.10 -19.77
C VAL A 263 19.34 2.26 -18.71
N GLN A 264 19.90 2.22 -17.50
CA GLN A 264 19.32 1.50 -16.38
C GLN A 264 17.99 2.11 -15.92
N GLN A 265 17.90 3.44 -15.81
CA GLN A 265 16.66 4.15 -15.54
C GLN A 265 15.61 3.92 -16.63
N LEU A 266 16.02 3.97 -17.90
CA LEU A 266 15.14 3.70 -19.02
C LEU A 266 14.61 2.27 -19.01
N LYS A 267 15.45 1.29 -18.70
CA LYS A 267 15.06 -0.13 -18.57
C LYS A 267 14.11 -0.35 -17.40
N LEU A 268 14.41 0.20 -16.24
CA LEU A 268 13.55 0.13 -15.05
C LEU A 268 12.17 0.73 -15.31
N ALA A 269 12.12 1.93 -15.88
CA ALA A 269 10.86 2.61 -16.21
C ALA A 269 9.97 1.82 -17.19
N ASN A 270 10.56 0.91 -17.95
CA ASN A 270 9.87 0.14 -18.99
C ASN A 270 9.82 -1.37 -18.71
N ASN A 271 10.19 -1.83 -17.53
CA ASN A 271 10.27 -3.25 -17.15
C ASN A 271 11.09 -4.10 -18.14
N MET A 272 12.17 -3.54 -18.69
CA MET A 272 13.00 -4.22 -19.69
C MET A 272 14.11 -5.03 -19.03
N ARG A 273 14.10 -6.35 -19.21
CA ARG A 273 15.20 -7.23 -18.79
C ARG A 273 16.38 -7.22 -19.79
N GLY A 274 16.09 -7.05 -21.07
CA GLY A 274 17.08 -6.99 -22.18
C GLY A 274 17.23 -5.58 -22.75
N ASN A 275 18.01 -5.49 -23.87
CA ASN A 275 18.25 -4.23 -24.58
C ASN A 275 17.45 -4.11 -25.90
N ASN A 276 16.64 -5.13 -26.23
CA ASN A 276 15.93 -5.19 -27.50
C ASN A 276 14.76 -4.20 -27.54
N LEU A 277 14.71 -3.41 -28.58
CA LEU A 277 13.64 -2.48 -28.90
C LEU A 277 12.88 -2.95 -30.14
N ARG A 278 11.57 -2.68 -30.17
CA ARG A 278 10.74 -2.90 -31.37
C ARG A 278 10.35 -1.55 -31.94
N ARG A 279 10.43 -1.37 -33.25
CA ARG A 279 9.91 -0.19 -33.93
C ARG A 279 8.43 0.02 -33.59
N GLY A 280 8.06 1.25 -33.26
CA GLY A 280 6.71 1.59 -32.77
C GLY A 280 6.47 1.28 -31.28
N GLN A 281 7.40 0.66 -30.54
CA GLN A 281 7.30 0.46 -29.12
C GLN A 281 7.25 1.81 -28.41
N SER A 282 6.27 1.99 -27.51
CA SER A 282 6.23 3.16 -26.65
C SER A 282 7.11 2.92 -25.42
N LEU A 283 8.07 3.80 -25.19
CA LEU A 283 8.92 3.81 -24.01
C LEU A 283 8.54 4.98 -23.12
N ILE A 284 8.46 4.71 -21.84
CA ILE A 284 8.40 5.72 -20.80
C ILE A 284 9.81 6.29 -20.63
N ILE A 285 9.97 7.58 -20.88
CA ILE A 285 11.20 8.30 -20.60
C ILE A 285 11.05 8.93 -19.22
N PRO A 286 11.72 8.41 -18.19
CA PRO A 286 11.76 9.10 -16.92
C PRO A 286 12.41 10.46 -17.18
N LYS A 287 11.77 11.57 -16.77
CA LYS A 287 12.52 12.82 -16.64
C LYS A 287 13.63 12.53 -15.66
N SER A 288 14.85 12.88 -16.05
CA SER A 288 16.00 12.77 -15.15
C SER A 288 15.58 13.29 -13.76
N LEU A 289 15.34 12.36 -12.83
CA LEU A 289 15.42 12.67 -11.45
C LEU A 289 16.90 13.03 -11.30
N ILE A 290 17.21 14.31 -11.33
CA ILE A 290 18.48 14.81 -10.87
C ILE A 290 18.47 14.44 -9.38
N ILE A 291 18.98 13.25 -9.08
CA ILE A 291 19.59 13.04 -7.77
C ILE A 291 20.63 14.14 -7.74
N PRO A 292 20.57 15.10 -6.79
CA PRO A 292 21.57 16.14 -6.73
C PRO A 292 22.88 15.52 -6.29
N ASN A 293 23.59 14.91 -7.24
CA ASN A 293 25.00 14.63 -7.16
C ASN A 293 25.64 15.36 -8.32
N GLY A 294 26.17 16.53 -8.00
CA GLY A 294 26.98 17.31 -8.91
C GLY A 294 28.10 16.46 -9.52
N GLY A 295 28.07 16.36 -10.83
CA GLY A 295 29.13 15.71 -11.60
C GLY A 295 28.81 15.80 -13.08
N ARG A 296 29.37 16.83 -13.75
CA ARG A 296 29.50 16.96 -15.20
C ARG A 296 29.91 15.62 -15.79
N ALA A 297 29.14 15.10 -16.75
CA ALA A 297 29.58 14.01 -17.62
C ALA A 297 30.76 14.51 -18.46
N THR A 298 31.96 14.21 -18.04
CA THR A 298 33.16 14.27 -18.88
C THR A 298 33.40 12.86 -19.43
N GLN A 299 33.70 12.81 -20.71
CA GLN A 299 34.08 11.64 -21.49
C GLN A 299 35.09 10.82 -20.72
N VAL A 300 34.82 9.53 -20.53
CA VAL A 300 35.82 8.60 -20.00
C VAL A 300 36.58 8.00 -21.19
N ALA A 301 37.70 8.62 -21.51
CA ALA A 301 38.79 7.96 -22.19
C ALA A 301 39.38 6.91 -21.23
N GLN A 302 39.71 5.75 -21.78
CA GLN A 302 40.42 4.68 -21.08
C GLN A 302 41.75 5.20 -20.52
N SER A 303 41.93 5.17 -19.21
CA SER A 303 43.23 5.27 -18.57
C SER A 303 43.25 4.48 -17.26
N LYS A 304 44.41 3.85 -17.05
CA LYS A 304 44.81 2.93 -15.98
C LYS A 304 44.53 3.44 -14.57
N PRO A 305 44.53 2.55 -13.55
CA PRO A 305 44.18 2.90 -12.17
C PRO A 305 45.25 3.79 -11.55
N GLN A 306 44.87 5.05 -11.30
CA GLN A 306 45.65 5.93 -10.46
C GLN A 306 45.04 6.05 -9.08
N GLN A 307 45.91 6.00 -8.09
CA GLN A 307 45.69 6.04 -6.65
C GLN A 307 44.72 7.16 -6.22
N LEU A 308 43.72 6.78 -5.39
CA LEU A 308 42.84 7.73 -4.72
C LEU A 308 43.63 8.53 -3.68
N ALA A 309 43.79 9.80 -3.96
CA ALA A 309 44.26 10.79 -2.99
C ALA A 309 43.27 10.96 -1.85
N SER A 310 43.77 10.94 -0.64
CA SER A 310 43.17 11.11 0.65
C SER A 310 42.21 12.30 0.74
N ARG A 311 40.93 12.06 1.10
CA ARG A 311 40.04 13.05 1.68
C ARG A 311 39.94 12.76 3.18
N SER A 312 40.37 13.74 3.98
CA SER A 312 40.44 13.73 5.43
C SER A 312 39.05 13.74 6.08
N GLY A 313 38.54 12.57 6.35
CA GLY A 313 37.56 12.29 7.38
C GLY A 313 38.06 11.03 8.09
N GLY A 314 38.29 11.09 9.40
CA GLY A 314 38.94 10.01 10.13
C GLY A 314 38.19 8.69 10.00
N LYS A 315 38.91 7.64 9.60
CA LYS A 315 38.43 6.25 9.58
C LYS A 315 38.01 5.83 10.99
N VAL A 316 36.76 5.39 11.15
CA VAL A 316 36.24 4.82 12.41
C VAL A 316 36.11 3.32 12.25
N ASN A 317 36.71 2.54 13.15
CA ASN A 317 36.49 1.10 13.22
C ASN A 317 35.35 0.85 14.19
N TYR A 318 34.22 0.27 13.67
CA TYR A 318 33.05 -0.06 14.45
C TYR A 318 32.97 -1.57 14.67
N GLN A 319 32.71 -2.01 15.90
CA GLN A 319 32.47 -3.42 16.22
C GLN A 319 30.96 -3.66 16.35
N VAL A 320 30.42 -4.54 15.52
CA VAL A 320 29.00 -4.91 15.49
C VAL A 320 28.58 -5.50 16.83
N ARG A 321 27.49 -4.98 17.39
CA ARG A 321 26.86 -5.43 18.64
C ARG A 321 25.66 -6.32 18.33
N SER A 322 25.15 -7.02 19.33
CA SER A 322 23.89 -7.77 19.20
C SER A 322 22.73 -6.81 18.87
N GLY A 323 21.95 -7.10 17.80
CA GLY A 323 20.88 -6.26 17.31
C GLY A 323 21.25 -5.22 16.25
N ASP A 324 22.56 -5.05 15.95
CA ASP A 324 23.00 -4.15 14.89
C ASP A 324 22.69 -4.69 13.49
N ASN A 325 22.41 -3.78 12.60
CA ASN A 325 22.31 -4.01 11.16
C ASN A 325 23.00 -2.87 10.39
N LEU A 326 23.24 -3.08 9.08
CA LEU A 326 23.90 -2.06 8.24
C LEU A 326 23.23 -0.70 8.30
N TRP A 327 21.88 -0.69 8.43
CA TRP A 327 21.11 0.55 8.49
C TRP A 327 21.31 1.27 9.83
N SER A 328 21.21 0.57 10.98
CA SER A 328 21.38 1.18 12.31
C SER A 328 22.77 1.79 12.49
N ILE A 329 23.81 1.06 12.03
CA ILE A 329 25.20 1.53 12.08
C ILE A 329 25.41 2.75 11.15
N SER A 330 24.83 2.72 9.94
CA SER A 330 24.96 3.82 8.99
C SER A 330 24.32 5.11 9.51
N GLN A 331 23.16 5.01 10.15
CA GLN A 331 22.47 6.15 10.76
C GLN A 331 23.27 6.75 11.94
N ALA A 332 23.82 5.87 12.80
CA ALA A 332 24.62 6.31 13.95
C ALA A 332 25.87 7.09 13.54
N HIS A 333 26.36 6.85 12.33
CA HIS A 333 27.59 7.50 11.82
C HIS A 333 27.35 8.53 10.71
N GLY A 334 26.08 8.85 10.38
CA GLY A 334 25.71 9.87 9.37
C GLY A 334 26.12 9.49 7.94
N VAL A 335 26.14 8.19 7.62
CA VAL A 335 26.53 7.65 6.31
C VAL A 335 25.38 6.83 5.70
N THR A 336 25.42 6.57 4.40
CA THR A 336 24.42 5.70 3.79
C THR A 336 24.74 4.21 4.06
N HIS A 337 23.74 3.36 4.19
CA HIS A 337 23.93 1.91 4.34
C HIS A 337 24.63 1.30 3.12
N ALA A 338 24.46 1.89 1.93
CA ALA A 338 25.14 1.47 0.72
C ALA A 338 26.64 1.78 0.75
N ASP A 339 27.01 2.99 1.25
CA ASP A 339 28.42 3.35 1.44
C ASP A 339 29.07 2.44 2.50
N LEU A 340 28.37 2.22 3.63
CA LEU A 340 28.87 1.33 4.68
C LEU A 340 29.08 -0.10 4.18
N ALA A 341 28.14 -0.66 3.42
CA ALA A 341 28.26 -1.98 2.81
C ALA A 341 29.43 -2.02 1.83
N LYS A 342 29.55 -1.03 0.94
CA LYS A 342 30.62 -0.92 -0.05
C LYS A 342 32.02 -0.87 0.58
N TRP A 343 32.18 -0.06 1.64
CA TRP A 343 33.47 0.07 2.34
C TRP A 343 33.92 -1.22 3.02
N ASN A 344 32.98 -2.12 3.30
CA ASN A 344 33.23 -3.36 4.01
C ASN A 344 33.10 -4.62 3.14
N GLY A 345 32.97 -4.47 1.82
CA GLY A 345 32.80 -5.60 0.90
C GLY A 345 31.51 -6.40 1.12
N LEU A 346 30.47 -5.75 1.69
CA LEU A 346 29.18 -6.34 1.99
C LEU A 346 28.14 -5.93 0.93
N ASN A 347 27.09 -6.72 0.79
CA ASN A 347 25.90 -6.32 0.04
C ASN A 347 24.82 -5.81 1.00
N ALA A 348 23.80 -5.09 0.46
CA ALA A 348 22.75 -4.48 1.27
C ALA A 348 21.89 -5.48 2.09
N LYS A 349 21.98 -6.78 1.78
CA LYS A 349 21.27 -7.88 2.46
C LYS A 349 22.18 -8.71 3.36
N SER A 350 23.45 -8.34 3.51
CA SER A 350 24.40 -9.08 4.35
C SER A 350 23.98 -9.03 5.81
N ALA A 351 23.79 -10.19 6.43
CA ALA A 351 23.59 -10.31 7.87
C ALA A 351 24.90 -10.00 8.60
N LEU A 352 24.85 -9.09 9.57
CA LEU A 352 25.98 -8.77 10.42
C LEU A 352 26.01 -9.73 11.63
N LYS A 353 27.22 -10.20 11.99
CA LYS A 353 27.38 -11.03 13.19
C LYS A 353 27.96 -10.16 14.31
N PRO A 354 27.47 -10.29 15.57
CA PRO A 354 28.07 -9.63 16.71
C PRO A 354 29.61 -9.92 16.77
N GLY A 355 30.40 -8.87 17.04
CA GLY A 355 31.86 -8.93 17.02
C GLY A 355 32.52 -8.62 15.68
N MET A 356 31.78 -8.59 14.57
CA MET A 356 32.30 -8.20 13.25
C MET A 356 32.82 -6.77 13.26
N LYS A 357 34.00 -6.54 12.67
CA LYS A 357 34.60 -5.22 12.58
C LYS A 357 34.23 -4.57 11.24
N LEU A 358 33.63 -3.38 11.29
CA LEU A 358 33.29 -2.59 10.12
C LEU A 358 34.09 -1.29 10.08
N VAL A 359 34.45 -0.88 8.88
CA VAL A 359 35.08 0.42 8.61
C VAL A 359 34.00 1.42 8.22
N VAL A 360 33.98 2.55 8.93
CA VAL A 360 33.03 3.65 8.68
C VAL A 360 33.82 4.92 8.38
N TRP A 361 33.41 5.66 7.33
CA TRP A 361 33.97 6.96 6.97
C TRP A 361 32.90 8.03 7.18
N PRO A 362 32.79 8.63 8.39
CA PRO A 362 31.78 9.65 8.68
C PRO A 362 31.98 10.87 7.79
N LYS A 363 30.90 11.39 7.18
CA LYS A 363 30.92 12.69 6.49
C LYS A 363 30.83 13.78 7.55
N GLN A 364 31.80 14.69 7.60
CA GLN A 364 31.68 15.92 8.39
C GLN A 364 30.62 16.82 7.73
N GLY A 365 29.41 16.87 8.33
CA GLY A 365 28.32 17.76 7.92
C GLY A 365 27.19 17.67 8.93
N LYS A 366 27.01 18.72 9.74
CA LYS A 366 26.06 18.91 10.82
C LYS A 366 24.71 18.22 10.64
N SER A 367 24.44 17.20 11.45
CA SER A 367 23.15 16.91 12.09
C SER A 367 23.39 15.87 13.17
N SER A 368 23.69 16.30 14.39
CA SER A 368 23.77 15.42 15.54
C SER A 368 22.36 15.27 16.13
N ASN A 369 21.69 14.19 15.78
CA ASN A 369 20.57 13.74 16.62
C ASN A 369 21.16 13.27 17.95
N LYS A 370 20.80 13.94 19.05
CA LYS A 370 21.22 13.54 20.38
C LYS A 370 20.34 12.35 20.83
N SER A 371 20.96 11.24 21.16
CA SER A 371 20.24 10.17 21.82
C SER A 371 19.98 10.53 23.27
N MET A 372 18.78 10.28 23.75
CA MET A 372 18.41 10.42 25.15
C MET A 372 17.62 9.19 25.61
N VAL A 373 17.75 8.88 26.90
CA VAL A 373 16.92 7.84 27.53
C VAL A 373 15.76 8.54 28.22
N TYR A 374 14.54 8.10 27.88
CA TYR A 374 13.30 8.57 28.51
C TYR A 374 12.69 7.45 29.35
N GLN A 375 12.38 7.74 30.59
CA GLN A 375 11.71 6.81 31.49
C GLN A 375 10.19 7.01 31.44
N VAL A 376 9.48 5.97 31.03
CA VAL A 376 8.01 5.95 30.87
C VAL A 376 7.35 6.26 32.20
N ARG A 377 6.41 7.21 32.21
CA ARG A 377 5.63 7.62 33.39
C ARG A 377 4.23 6.99 33.33
N ARG A 378 3.55 6.93 34.46
CA ARG A 378 2.16 6.47 34.54
C ARG A 378 1.27 7.37 33.66
N GLY A 379 0.52 6.77 32.74
CA GLY A 379 -0.32 7.46 31.76
C GLY A 379 0.37 7.82 30.43
N ASP A 380 1.66 7.53 30.27
CA ASP A 380 2.33 7.69 28.96
C ASP A 380 1.85 6.62 27.98
N SER A 381 1.74 7.03 26.72
CA SER A 381 1.56 6.17 25.56
C SER A 381 2.66 6.43 24.54
N LEU A 382 2.90 5.50 23.63
CA LEU A 382 3.84 5.70 22.51
C LEU A 382 3.52 6.99 21.73
N SER A 383 2.23 7.27 21.54
CA SER A 383 1.78 8.48 20.82
C SER A 383 2.05 9.76 21.62
N SER A 384 1.83 9.76 22.95
CA SER A 384 2.09 10.94 23.77
C SER A 384 3.58 11.22 23.92
N ILE A 385 4.41 10.18 24.03
CA ILE A 385 5.88 10.32 24.06
C ILE A 385 6.39 10.82 22.73
N ALA A 386 5.95 10.23 21.60
CA ALA A 386 6.35 10.63 20.26
C ALA A 386 6.00 12.11 19.98
N ALA A 387 4.78 12.54 20.34
CA ALA A 387 4.36 13.94 20.20
C ALA A 387 5.20 14.89 21.05
N ARG A 388 5.50 14.53 22.31
CA ARG A 388 6.30 15.35 23.24
C ARG A 388 7.70 15.62 22.72
N PHE A 389 8.32 14.62 22.07
CA PHE A 389 9.70 14.71 21.56
C PHE A 389 9.76 14.99 20.06
N GLN A 390 8.61 15.28 19.41
CA GLN A 390 8.49 15.58 17.98
C GLN A 390 9.13 14.51 17.08
N VAL A 391 8.92 13.24 17.43
CA VAL A 391 9.37 12.06 16.68
C VAL A 391 8.18 11.22 16.25
N ALA A 392 8.35 10.37 15.24
CA ALA A 392 7.27 9.49 14.82
C ALA A 392 7.11 8.30 15.79
N VAL A 393 5.87 7.87 16.06
CA VAL A 393 5.57 6.71 16.92
C VAL A 393 6.32 5.46 16.45
N ASN A 394 6.34 5.23 15.14
CA ASN A 394 7.05 4.11 14.53
C ASN A 394 8.58 4.17 14.79
N ASP A 395 9.13 5.36 14.92
CA ASP A 395 10.55 5.52 15.23
C ASP A 395 10.83 5.13 16.67
N VAL A 396 9.99 5.58 17.61
CA VAL A 396 10.09 5.20 19.03
C VAL A 396 10.00 3.68 19.18
N MET A 397 9.03 3.04 18.51
CA MET A 397 8.87 1.59 18.50
C MET A 397 10.12 0.89 17.95
N ARG A 398 10.62 1.32 16.81
CA ARG A 398 11.78 0.74 16.14
C ARG A 398 13.07 0.90 16.96
N TRP A 399 13.30 2.05 17.57
CA TRP A 399 14.48 2.30 18.41
C TRP A 399 14.52 1.42 19.66
N ASN A 400 13.33 0.98 20.12
CA ASN A 400 13.17 0.24 21.36
C ASN A 400 12.69 -1.21 21.15
N GLN A 401 12.63 -1.69 19.90
CA GLN A 401 12.20 -3.05 19.53
C GLN A 401 10.80 -3.39 20.06
N LEU A 402 9.88 -2.39 20.04
CA LEU A 402 8.51 -2.55 20.50
C LEU A 402 7.59 -2.97 19.35
N GLY A 403 6.73 -3.94 19.60
CA GLY A 403 5.65 -4.35 18.71
C GLY A 403 4.42 -3.41 18.81
N LYS A 404 3.52 -3.49 17.85
CA LYS A 404 2.27 -2.67 17.84
C LYS A 404 1.36 -2.95 19.04
N SER A 405 1.44 -4.14 19.60
CA SER A 405 0.66 -4.60 20.76
C SER A 405 1.37 -4.45 22.09
N ASP A 406 2.60 -3.94 22.11
CA ASP A 406 3.36 -3.86 23.37
C ASP A 406 2.88 -2.68 24.21
N TYR A 407 2.51 -2.97 25.46
CA TYR A 407 2.14 -1.97 26.45
C TYR A 407 3.40 -1.43 27.14
N LEU A 408 3.49 -0.09 27.20
CA LEU A 408 4.54 0.57 27.97
C LEU A 408 4.29 0.40 29.48
N LYS A 409 5.35 0.01 30.20
CA LYS A 409 5.28 -0.11 31.67
C LYS A 409 5.86 1.16 32.30
N PRO A 410 5.22 1.73 33.33
CA PRO A 410 5.84 2.80 34.11
C PRO A 410 7.21 2.37 34.63
N GLY A 411 8.21 3.23 34.47
CA GLY A 411 9.62 2.92 34.77
C GLY A 411 10.42 2.31 33.61
N GLN A 412 9.78 1.89 32.53
CA GLN A 412 10.48 1.38 31.33
C GLN A 412 11.32 2.49 30.70
N GLU A 413 12.55 2.15 30.31
CA GLU A 413 13.44 3.08 29.61
C GLU A 413 13.26 2.96 28.09
N LEU A 414 13.12 4.12 27.44
CA LEU A 414 13.04 4.23 25.98
C LEU A 414 14.19 5.09 25.46
N THR A 415 14.90 4.59 24.46
CA THR A 415 15.89 5.37 23.73
C THR A 415 15.19 6.20 22.67
N LEU A 416 15.41 7.52 22.70
CA LEU A 416 14.86 8.49 21.75
C LEU A 416 16.00 9.23 21.05
N PHE A 417 15.84 9.49 19.74
CA PHE A 417 16.78 10.30 18.96
C PHE A 417 16.08 11.61 18.56
N VAL A 418 16.40 12.69 19.28
CA VAL A 418 15.75 13.99 19.10
C VAL A 418 16.65 14.97 18.35
N LYS A 419 16.07 15.84 17.52
CA LYS A 419 16.80 16.92 16.84
C LYS A 419 17.26 17.96 17.87
N ASN A 420 18.51 18.38 17.79
CA ASN A 420 18.95 19.58 18.55
C ASN A 420 18.28 20.81 17.91
N ASN A 421 17.28 21.37 18.58
CA ASN A 421 16.86 22.75 18.34
C ASN A 421 17.77 23.65 19.19
N SER A 422 18.76 24.24 18.53
CA SER A 422 19.49 25.44 19.04
C SER A 422 18.88 26.64 18.40
#